data_c954dd40913a849e2d5c4370a9a5770b
#
_entry.id   c954dd40913a849e2d5c4370a9a5770b
#
_cell.length_a   1.000
_cell.length_b   1.000
_cell.length_c   1.000
_cell.angle_alpha   90.00
_cell.angle_beta   90.00
_cell.angle_gamma   90.00
#
_symmetry.space_group_name_H-M   'P 1'
#
loop_
_entity.id
_entity.type
_entity.pdbx_description
1 polymer ?
#
loop_
_entity_poly.entity_id
_entity_poly.type
_entity_poly.pdbx_seq_one_letter_code
_entity_poly.pdbx_strand_id
1 'polypeptide(L)'
;MARLLLLTNSSGASADVMPSLGLLQHDVKILPIEASVLVEPPVVDCLLIDARRDLPSAKSFTKLITSTGVDVPIMVITTEGGLSAINADWGIDDVILDTAGPAEVDARVRIVIGQSAIAQLASNPSAGEIRSGEVIIDESSYTAKIKGRVLDLTFKEFELLKYLAQHPGRVFTRSQLLQEIWGYDYFGGTRTVDVHIRRLRSKLGPEFEAIIGTVRNVGYRFSVQNNQTTADIN
;
A
#
# COMPACT_ATOMS: atom_id res chain seq x y z
N MET A 1 -20.98 -11.74 -1.38
CA MET A 1 -21.33 -11.25 -2.72
C MET A 1 -20.20 -10.32 -3.14
N ALA A 2 -19.47 -10.65 -4.22
CA ALA A 2 -18.34 -9.85 -4.69
C ALA A 2 -18.76 -9.07 -5.95
N ARG A 3 -18.13 -7.90 -6.16
CA ARG A 3 -18.26 -7.08 -7.37
C ARG A 3 -17.14 -7.47 -8.32
N LEU A 4 -17.49 -8.03 -9.46
CA LEU A 4 -16.54 -8.51 -10.46
C LEU A 4 -16.61 -7.62 -11.70
N LEU A 5 -15.46 -7.30 -12.29
CA LEU A 5 -15.40 -6.67 -13.60
C LEU A 5 -14.89 -7.70 -14.60
N LEU A 6 -15.77 -8.12 -15.49
CA LEU A 6 -15.42 -8.98 -16.62
C LEU A 6 -15.03 -8.13 -17.83
N LEU A 7 -13.78 -8.23 -18.23
CA LEU A 7 -13.25 -7.59 -19.43
C LEU A 7 -13.23 -8.60 -20.58
N THR A 8 -14.07 -8.36 -21.58
CA THR A 8 -14.23 -9.26 -22.72
C THR A 8 -14.61 -8.49 -23.99
N ASN A 9 -14.15 -8.96 -25.13
CA ASN A 9 -14.58 -8.50 -26.46
C ASN A 9 -15.70 -9.38 -27.04
N SER A 10 -16.26 -10.30 -26.26
CA SER A 10 -17.45 -11.06 -26.63
C SER A 10 -18.70 -10.22 -26.44
N SER A 11 -19.56 -10.18 -27.44
CA SER A 11 -20.87 -9.51 -27.39
C SER A 11 -21.90 -10.44 -26.74
N GLY A 12 -21.97 -10.48 -25.42
CA GLY A 12 -22.92 -11.34 -24.74
C GLY A 12 -22.94 -11.18 -23.24
N ALA A 13 -23.71 -12.02 -22.55
CA ALA A 13 -23.73 -12.06 -21.09
C ALA A 13 -22.46 -12.69 -20.51
N SER A 14 -22.19 -12.49 -19.22
CA SER A 14 -21.07 -13.16 -18.53
C SER A 14 -21.13 -14.69 -18.65
N ALA A 15 -22.33 -15.25 -18.72
CA ALA A 15 -22.56 -16.69 -18.94
C ALA A 15 -22.06 -17.20 -20.29
N ASP A 16 -21.95 -16.35 -21.32
CA ASP A 16 -21.37 -16.71 -22.62
C ASP A 16 -19.86 -16.81 -22.58
N VAL A 17 -19.26 -16.12 -21.63
CA VAL A 17 -17.81 -16.20 -21.36
C VAL A 17 -17.52 -17.39 -20.46
N MET A 18 -18.26 -17.52 -19.38
CA MET A 18 -18.16 -18.59 -18.40
C MET A 18 -19.55 -18.87 -17.82
N PRO A 19 -20.19 -20.01 -18.16
CA PRO A 19 -21.53 -20.33 -17.72
C PRO A 19 -21.72 -20.26 -16.21
N SER A 20 -20.71 -20.61 -15.45
CA SER A 20 -20.73 -20.58 -13.99
C SER A 20 -20.96 -19.18 -13.41
N LEU A 21 -20.56 -18.11 -14.08
CA LEU A 21 -20.80 -16.74 -13.61
C LEU A 21 -22.30 -16.39 -13.58
N GLY A 22 -23.07 -16.95 -14.49
CA GLY A 22 -24.52 -16.76 -14.50
C GLY A 22 -25.27 -17.52 -13.38
N LEU A 23 -24.60 -18.47 -12.72
CA LEU A 23 -25.18 -19.29 -11.64
C LEU A 23 -24.76 -18.77 -10.24
N LEU A 24 -23.83 -17.85 -10.17
CA LEU A 24 -23.32 -17.31 -8.91
C LEU A 24 -23.97 -15.96 -8.56
N GLN A 25 -24.09 -15.70 -7.26
CA GLN A 25 -24.63 -14.43 -6.75
C GLN A 25 -23.55 -13.36 -6.63
N HIS A 26 -22.75 -13.15 -7.69
CA HIS A 26 -21.83 -12.02 -7.78
C HIS A 26 -22.44 -10.89 -8.63
N ASP A 27 -22.04 -9.66 -8.36
CA ASP A 27 -22.37 -8.53 -9.22
C ASP A 27 -21.29 -8.45 -10.32
N VAL A 28 -21.67 -8.81 -11.57
CA VAL A 28 -20.70 -8.88 -12.69
C VAL A 28 -20.98 -7.75 -13.67
N LYS A 29 -20.11 -6.74 -13.66
CA LYS A 29 -20.07 -5.70 -14.67
C LYS A 29 -19.24 -6.16 -15.86
N ILE A 30 -19.73 -5.95 -17.09
CA ILE A 30 -19.04 -6.35 -18.32
C ILE A 30 -18.59 -5.08 -19.06
N LEU A 31 -17.31 -5.03 -19.43
CA LEU A 31 -16.75 -3.96 -20.27
C LEU A 31 -15.81 -4.56 -21.33
N PRO A 32 -15.56 -3.85 -22.45
CA PRO A 32 -14.58 -4.28 -23.45
C PRO A 32 -13.15 -4.23 -22.89
N ILE A 33 -12.25 -5.01 -23.51
CA ILE A 33 -10.80 -4.96 -23.19
C ILE A 33 -10.20 -3.73 -23.87
N GLU A 34 -10.32 -2.57 -23.24
CA GLU A 34 -9.84 -1.28 -23.75
C GLU A 34 -9.16 -0.46 -22.65
N ALA A 35 -8.12 0.29 -23.05
CA ALA A 35 -7.38 1.15 -22.10
C ALA A 35 -8.26 2.25 -21.47
N SER A 36 -9.36 2.64 -22.10
CA SER A 36 -10.35 3.58 -21.59
C SER A 36 -10.93 3.17 -20.23
N VAL A 37 -11.02 1.86 -19.95
CA VAL A 37 -11.50 1.34 -18.66
C VAL A 37 -10.58 1.69 -17.50
N LEU A 38 -9.29 1.96 -17.77
CA LEU A 38 -8.29 2.30 -16.76
C LEU A 38 -8.28 3.79 -16.40
N VAL A 39 -8.94 4.65 -17.17
CA VAL A 39 -9.03 6.10 -16.90
C VAL A 39 -9.94 6.36 -15.70
N GLU A 40 -11.08 5.66 -15.63
CA GLU A 40 -12.02 5.68 -14.51
C GLU A 40 -12.42 4.25 -14.15
N PRO A 41 -11.53 3.48 -13.47
CA PRO A 41 -11.83 2.10 -13.16
C PRO A 41 -13.01 2.01 -12.20
N PRO A 42 -14.02 1.14 -12.48
CA PRO A 42 -15.09 0.94 -11.54
C PRO A 42 -14.57 0.31 -10.24
N VAL A 43 -15.19 0.65 -9.13
CA VAL A 43 -14.86 0.06 -7.82
C VAL A 43 -15.32 -1.39 -7.79
N VAL A 44 -14.38 -2.32 -7.89
CA VAL A 44 -14.63 -3.78 -7.95
C VAL A 44 -13.69 -4.52 -7.02
N ASP A 45 -14.04 -5.75 -6.69
CA ASP A 45 -13.28 -6.57 -5.76
C ASP A 45 -12.31 -7.52 -6.51
N CYS A 46 -12.57 -7.80 -7.80
CA CYS A 46 -11.70 -8.62 -8.66
C CYS A 46 -11.93 -8.31 -10.14
N LEU A 47 -10.86 -8.37 -10.93
CA LEU A 47 -10.88 -8.27 -12.40
C LEU A 47 -10.83 -9.67 -13.01
N LEU A 48 -11.72 -9.95 -13.95
CA LEU A 48 -11.73 -11.16 -14.78
C LEU A 48 -11.41 -10.76 -16.22
N ILE A 49 -10.37 -11.33 -16.82
CA ILE A 49 -9.94 -11.01 -18.18
C ILE A 49 -10.18 -12.21 -19.07
N ASP A 50 -11.02 -12.05 -20.11
CA ASP A 50 -11.31 -13.08 -21.09
C ASP A 50 -10.15 -13.24 -22.10
N ALA A 51 -9.34 -14.27 -21.91
CA ALA A 51 -8.23 -14.62 -22.78
C ALA A 51 -8.52 -15.84 -23.68
N ARG A 52 -9.76 -16.31 -23.78
CA ARG A 52 -10.10 -17.53 -24.53
C ARG A 52 -9.84 -17.43 -26.01
N ARG A 53 -9.94 -16.23 -26.59
CA ARG A 53 -9.81 -16.00 -28.04
C ARG A 53 -8.55 -15.28 -28.46
N ASP A 54 -8.00 -14.42 -27.59
CA ASP A 54 -6.84 -13.57 -27.90
C ASP A 54 -5.90 -13.48 -26.66
N LEU A 55 -5.05 -14.48 -26.53
CA LEU A 55 -4.04 -14.55 -25.46
C LEU A 55 -3.03 -13.40 -25.51
N PRO A 56 -2.49 -12.99 -26.69
CA PRO A 56 -1.54 -11.87 -26.76
C PRO A 56 -2.12 -10.55 -26.29
N SER A 57 -3.34 -10.20 -26.71
CA SER A 57 -4.01 -8.97 -26.27
C SER A 57 -4.32 -8.99 -24.77
N ALA A 58 -4.82 -10.12 -24.25
CA ALA A 58 -5.07 -10.29 -22.83
C ALA A 58 -3.77 -10.12 -22.00
N LYS A 59 -2.65 -10.73 -22.42
CA LYS A 59 -1.35 -10.57 -21.77
C LYS A 59 -0.87 -9.12 -21.78
N SER A 60 -1.01 -8.44 -22.90
CA SER A 60 -0.61 -7.03 -23.00
C SER A 60 -1.44 -6.16 -22.07
N PHE A 61 -2.71 -6.47 -21.96
CA PHE A 61 -3.64 -5.73 -21.12
C PHE A 61 -3.42 -5.99 -19.62
N THR A 62 -3.12 -7.23 -19.20
CA THR A 62 -2.75 -7.53 -17.80
C THR A 62 -1.50 -6.73 -17.38
N LYS A 63 -0.47 -6.68 -18.25
CA LYS A 63 0.74 -5.88 -18.01
C LYS A 63 0.45 -4.38 -17.91
N LEU A 64 -0.46 -3.89 -18.77
CA LEU A 64 -0.87 -2.49 -18.69
C LEU A 64 -1.56 -2.20 -17.35
N ILE A 65 -2.51 -3.00 -16.91
CA ILE A 65 -3.18 -2.84 -15.59
C ILE A 65 -2.14 -2.82 -14.47
N THR A 66 -1.25 -3.81 -14.43
CA THR A 66 -0.21 -3.91 -13.40
C THR A 66 0.69 -2.66 -13.37
N SER A 67 0.99 -2.07 -14.54
CA SER A 67 1.81 -0.86 -14.64
C SER A 67 1.11 0.41 -14.14
N THR A 68 -0.22 0.43 -14.09
CA THR A 68 -1.00 1.59 -13.57
C THR A 68 -1.08 1.63 -12.05
N GLY A 69 -0.61 0.58 -11.36
CA GLY A 69 -0.67 0.49 -9.89
C GLY A 69 -2.09 0.24 -9.36
N VAL A 70 -3.01 -0.25 -10.19
CA VAL A 70 -4.34 -0.70 -9.74
C VAL A 70 -4.16 -1.91 -8.85
N ASP A 71 -4.53 -1.77 -7.58
CA ASP A 71 -4.36 -2.78 -6.52
C ASP A 71 -5.64 -3.62 -6.36
N VAL A 72 -6.10 -4.21 -7.48
CA VAL A 72 -7.24 -5.12 -7.53
C VAL A 72 -6.76 -6.44 -8.13
N PRO A 73 -7.08 -7.60 -7.53
CA PRO A 73 -6.60 -8.88 -8.02
C PRO A 73 -7.15 -9.19 -9.43
N ILE A 74 -6.30 -9.80 -10.24
CA ILE A 74 -6.54 -10.11 -11.65
C ILE A 74 -6.60 -11.62 -11.85
N MET A 75 -7.71 -12.13 -12.35
CA MET A 75 -7.85 -13.50 -12.79
C MET A 75 -8.03 -13.55 -14.31
N VAL A 76 -7.43 -14.54 -14.96
CA VAL A 76 -7.58 -14.75 -16.40
C VAL A 76 -8.47 -15.95 -16.66
N ILE A 77 -9.49 -15.77 -17.52
CA ILE A 77 -10.34 -16.84 -18.00
C ILE A 77 -9.76 -17.34 -19.33
N THR A 78 -9.44 -18.63 -19.42
CA THR A 78 -8.88 -19.23 -20.61
C THR A 78 -9.45 -20.61 -20.91
N THR A 79 -9.14 -21.14 -22.09
CA THR A 79 -9.41 -22.54 -22.45
C THR A 79 -8.26 -23.44 -21.99
N GLU A 80 -8.47 -24.76 -21.95
CA GLU A 80 -7.41 -25.72 -21.61
C GLU A 80 -6.17 -25.56 -22.52
N GLY A 81 -6.38 -25.31 -23.80
CA GLY A 81 -5.27 -25.07 -24.74
C GLY A 81 -4.50 -23.78 -24.46
N GLY A 82 -5.16 -22.77 -23.91
CA GLY A 82 -4.53 -21.49 -23.58
C GLY A 82 -3.65 -21.52 -22.31
N LEU A 83 -3.85 -22.48 -21.42
CA LEU A 83 -3.08 -22.61 -20.19
C LEU A 83 -1.57 -22.69 -20.42
N SER A 84 -1.14 -23.35 -21.48
CA SER A 84 0.28 -23.53 -21.80
C SER A 84 1.02 -22.21 -22.09
N ALA A 85 0.30 -21.16 -22.45
CA ALA A 85 0.86 -19.85 -22.75
C ALA A 85 0.92 -18.91 -21.52
N ILE A 86 0.24 -19.28 -20.43
CA ILE A 86 0.15 -18.46 -19.21
C ILE A 86 1.30 -18.81 -18.27
N ASN A 87 2.00 -17.81 -17.79
CA ASN A 87 3.10 -17.95 -16.86
C ASN A 87 3.21 -16.71 -15.94
N ALA A 88 4.15 -16.71 -15.03
CA ALA A 88 4.30 -15.67 -14.01
C ALA A 88 4.53 -14.25 -14.57
N ASP A 89 4.99 -14.11 -15.82
CA ASP A 89 5.24 -12.80 -16.45
C ASP A 89 3.96 -12.06 -16.89
N TRP A 90 2.78 -12.68 -16.72
CA TRP A 90 1.51 -12.04 -16.98
C TRP A 90 1.10 -11.03 -15.88
N GLY A 91 1.63 -11.17 -14.67
CA GLY A 91 1.27 -10.28 -13.54
C GLY A 91 -0.18 -10.49 -13.07
N ILE A 92 -0.63 -11.74 -13.05
CA ILE A 92 -1.97 -12.15 -12.62
C ILE A 92 -1.92 -12.94 -11.32
N ASP A 93 -3.01 -12.93 -10.57
CA ASP A 93 -3.13 -13.61 -9.28
C ASP A 93 -3.63 -15.06 -9.42
N ASP A 94 -4.47 -15.34 -10.41
CA ASP A 94 -4.94 -16.71 -10.69
C ASP A 94 -5.41 -16.88 -12.15
N VAL A 95 -5.56 -18.14 -12.57
CA VAL A 95 -6.10 -18.52 -13.87
C VAL A 95 -7.24 -19.52 -13.68
N ILE A 96 -8.30 -19.38 -14.48
CA ILE A 96 -9.45 -20.25 -14.40
C ILE A 96 -9.88 -20.71 -15.80
N LEU A 97 -10.30 -21.96 -15.90
CA LEU A 97 -10.86 -22.49 -17.15
C LEU A 97 -12.29 -21.97 -17.36
N ASP A 98 -12.65 -21.69 -18.59
CA ASP A 98 -14.00 -21.29 -18.98
C ASP A 98 -15.07 -22.39 -18.70
N THR A 99 -14.61 -23.64 -18.54
CA THR A 99 -15.39 -24.81 -18.17
C THR A 99 -15.49 -25.07 -16.67
N ALA A 100 -14.82 -24.24 -15.83
CA ALA A 100 -14.82 -24.44 -14.38
C ALA A 100 -16.26 -24.38 -13.79
N GLY A 101 -16.54 -25.26 -12.85
CA GLY A 101 -17.83 -25.33 -12.17
C GLY A 101 -18.08 -24.17 -11.21
N PRO A 102 -19.34 -23.86 -10.86
CA PRO A 102 -19.69 -22.72 -10.02
C PRO A 102 -18.99 -22.73 -8.66
N ALA A 103 -18.89 -23.90 -8.03
CA ALA A 103 -18.22 -24.00 -6.73
C ALA A 103 -16.70 -23.70 -6.80
N GLU A 104 -16.04 -24.08 -7.90
CA GLU A 104 -14.63 -23.76 -8.12
C GLU A 104 -14.46 -22.26 -8.37
N VAL A 105 -15.27 -21.67 -9.24
CA VAL A 105 -15.22 -20.22 -9.53
C VAL A 105 -15.41 -19.41 -8.25
N ASP A 106 -16.44 -19.71 -7.44
CA ASP A 106 -16.71 -19.01 -6.19
C ASP A 106 -15.55 -19.17 -5.19
N ALA A 107 -14.98 -20.37 -5.06
CA ALA A 107 -13.86 -20.62 -4.16
C ALA A 107 -12.61 -19.84 -4.58
N ARG A 108 -12.23 -19.84 -5.88
CA ARG A 108 -11.07 -19.11 -6.40
C ARG A 108 -11.24 -17.60 -6.24
N VAL A 109 -12.40 -17.05 -6.59
CA VAL A 109 -12.71 -15.62 -6.40
C VAL A 109 -12.54 -15.22 -4.94
N ARG A 110 -13.07 -15.99 -3.99
CA ARG A 110 -12.92 -15.71 -2.56
C ARG A 110 -11.47 -15.79 -2.08
N ILE A 111 -10.72 -16.77 -2.56
CA ILE A 111 -9.30 -16.95 -2.20
C ILE A 111 -8.48 -15.77 -2.70
N VAL A 112 -8.62 -15.39 -3.97
CA VAL A 112 -7.86 -14.34 -4.61
C VAL A 112 -8.15 -12.97 -3.95
N ILE A 113 -9.43 -12.66 -3.71
CA ILE A 113 -9.83 -11.44 -2.98
C ILE A 113 -9.25 -11.45 -1.56
N GLY A 114 -9.32 -12.59 -0.85
CA GLY A 114 -8.79 -12.73 0.50
C GLY A 114 -7.27 -12.57 0.55
N GLN A 115 -6.53 -13.12 -0.41
CA GLN A 115 -5.08 -12.98 -0.51
C GLN A 115 -4.68 -11.53 -0.81
N SER A 116 -5.38 -10.85 -1.73
CA SER A 116 -5.16 -9.44 -2.01
C SER A 116 -5.42 -8.58 -0.77
N ALA A 117 -6.50 -8.82 -0.04
CA ALA A 117 -6.79 -8.09 1.20
C ALA A 117 -5.70 -8.31 2.27
N ILE A 118 -5.19 -9.53 2.43
CA ILE A 118 -4.07 -9.83 3.35
C ILE A 118 -2.79 -9.14 2.86
N ALA A 119 -2.49 -9.17 1.57
CA ALA A 119 -1.34 -8.49 0.99
C ALA A 119 -1.42 -6.97 1.15
N GLN A 120 -2.60 -6.38 0.99
CA GLN A 120 -2.86 -4.96 1.23
C GLN A 120 -2.72 -4.61 2.73
N LEU A 121 -3.16 -5.48 3.64
CA LEU A 121 -2.92 -5.31 5.07
C LEU A 121 -1.44 -5.44 5.43
N ALA A 122 -0.69 -6.27 4.72
CA ALA A 122 0.76 -6.43 4.90
C ALA A 122 1.57 -5.32 4.22
N SER A 123 1.07 -4.75 3.12
CA SER A 123 1.69 -3.65 2.36
C SER A 123 1.21 -2.27 2.80
N ASN A 124 -0.03 -2.17 3.31
CA ASN A 124 -0.42 -0.99 4.07
C ASN A 124 0.29 -1.04 5.41
N PRO A 125 1.01 0.03 5.78
CA PRO A 125 1.44 0.16 7.17
C PRO A 125 0.18 -0.05 8.02
N SER A 126 0.24 -0.99 8.95
CA SER A 126 -0.83 -1.28 9.91
C SER A 126 -1.47 0.04 10.33
N ALA A 127 -2.76 0.07 10.57
CA ALA A 127 -3.42 1.22 11.18
C ALA A 127 -2.66 1.54 12.50
N GLY A 128 -1.67 2.46 12.44
CA GLY A 128 -0.68 2.68 13.51
C GLY A 128 0.77 2.75 13.03
N GLU A 129 1.10 2.40 11.77
CA GLU A 129 2.46 2.58 11.26
C GLU A 129 2.61 3.96 10.57
N ILE A 130 3.45 4.81 11.14
CA ILE A 130 3.78 6.13 10.59
C ILE A 130 5.07 5.99 9.78
N ARG A 131 5.00 6.32 8.49
CA ARG A 131 6.18 6.39 7.62
C ARG A 131 6.51 7.84 7.29
N SER A 132 7.70 8.27 7.62
CA SER A 132 8.16 9.62 7.32
C SER A 132 9.63 9.59 6.86
N GLY A 133 9.82 9.56 5.54
CA GLY A 133 11.10 9.31 4.92
C GLY A 133 11.62 7.90 5.26
N GLU A 134 12.84 7.83 5.78
CA GLU A 134 13.50 6.56 6.17
C GLU A 134 13.05 6.06 7.57
N VAL A 135 12.22 6.82 8.27
CA VAL A 135 11.72 6.47 9.60
C VAL A 135 10.38 5.74 9.48
N ILE A 136 10.30 4.61 10.13
CA ILE A 136 9.08 3.79 10.24
C ILE A 136 8.79 3.62 11.73
N ILE A 137 7.59 3.98 12.16
CA ILE A 137 7.14 3.90 13.55
C ILE A 137 5.89 3.03 13.59
N ASP A 138 5.90 1.99 14.38
CA ASP A 138 4.77 1.13 14.65
C ASP A 138 4.23 1.43 16.05
N GLU A 139 3.04 2.02 16.09
CA GLU A 139 2.38 2.40 17.35
C GLU A 139 1.89 1.17 18.13
N SER A 140 1.56 0.08 17.46
CA SER A 140 1.01 -1.11 18.09
C SER A 140 2.06 -1.89 18.89
N SER A 141 3.30 -1.93 18.38
CA SER A 141 4.44 -2.59 19.01
C SER A 141 5.38 -1.64 19.76
N TYR A 142 5.10 -0.33 19.73
CA TYR A 142 5.99 0.72 20.27
C TYR A 142 7.42 0.64 19.72
N THR A 143 7.56 0.27 18.45
CA THR A 143 8.86 0.17 17.80
C THR A 143 9.07 1.26 16.76
N ALA A 144 10.30 1.74 16.65
CA ALA A 144 10.71 2.65 15.59
C ALA A 144 11.93 2.08 14.88
N LYS A 145 11.96 2.23 13.54
CA LYS A 145 13.06 1.77 12.68
C LYS A 145 13.52 2.90 11.79
N ILE A 146 14.80 2.89 11.45
CA ILE A 146 15.38 3.77 10.43
C ILE A 146 16.25 2.94 9.49
N LYS A 147 15.95 2.96 8.19
CA LYS A 147 16.55 2.06 7.18
C LYS A 147 16.57 0.59 7.64
N GLY A 148 15.48 0.11 8.23
CA GLY A 148 15.34 -1.26 8.73
C GLY A 148 16.03 -1.54 10.08
N ARG A 149 16.88 -0.63 10.60
CA ARG A 149 17.51 -0.76 11.91
C ARG A 149 16.54 -0.34 13.02
N VAL A 150 16.25 -1.22 13.96
CA VAL A 150 15.43 -0.92 15.13
C VAL A 150 16.16 0.08 16.04
N LEU A 151 15.42 1.08 16.51
CA LEU A 151 15.91 2.08 17.46
C LEU A 151 15.53 1.66 18.89
N ASP A 152 16.51 1.59 19.78
CA ASP A 152 16.28 1.34 21.21
C ASP A 152 15.86 2.65 21.90
N LEU A 153 14.55 2.94 21.85
CA LEU A 153 13.98 4.18 22.40
C LEU A 153 13.30 3.92 23.75
N THR A 154 13.45 4.86 24.67
CA THR A 154 12.57 4.92 25.84
C THR A 154 11.18 5.39 25.41
N PHE A 155 10.16 5.12 26.22
CA PHE A 155 8.77 5.53 25.93
C PHE A 155 8.65 7.02 25.54
N LYS A 156 9.28 7.92 26.29
CA LYS A 156 9.21 9.37 25.98
C LYS A 156 9.99 9.77 24.73
N GLU A 157 11.07 9.08 24.40
CA GLU A 157 11.80 9.28 23.14
C GLU A 157 10.98 8.76 21.96
N PHE A 158 10.30 7.63 22.13
CA PHE A 158 9.38 7.08 21.13
C PHE A 158 8.22 8.04 20.85
N GLU A 159 7.49 8.46 21.89
CA GLU A 159 6.38 9.41 21.76
C GLU A 159 6.81 10.74 21.12
N LEU A 160 8.00 11.24 21.46
CA LEU A 160 8.55 12.46 20.89
C LEU A 160 8.88 12.30 19.39
N LEU A 161 9.49 11.17 19.00
CA LEU A 161 9.78 10.86 17.60
C LEU A 161 8.48 10.70 16.81
N LYS A 162 7.52 9.94 17.36
CA LYS A 162 6.21 9.72 16.77
C LYS A 162 5.49 11.04 16.48
N TYR A 163 5.35 11.87 17.49
CA TYR A 163 4.64 13.15 17.37
C TYR A 163 5.27 14.07 16.31
N LEU A 164 6.59 14.15 16.30
CA LEU A 164 7.30 14.94 15.30
C LEU A 164 7.17 14.36 13.89
N ALA A 165 7.24 13.04 13.72
CA ALA A 165 7.15 12.35 12.44
C ALA A 165 5.73 12.39 11.84
N GLN A 166 4.69 12.46 12.66
CA GLN A 166 3.30 12.65 12.24
C GLN A 166 3.06 14.05 11.61
N HIS A 167 3.95 15.02 11.90
CA HIS A 167 3.78 16.40 11.44
C HIS A 167 5.06 16.90 10.74
N PRO A 168 5.49 16.29 9.64
CA PRO A 168 6.72 16.66 8.96
C PRO A 168 6.68 18.11 8.48
N GLY A 169 7.80 18.82 8.64
CA GLY A 169 7.95 20.23 8.29
C GLY A 169 7.37 21.23 9.30
N ARG A 170 6.48 20.81 10.18
CA ARG A 170 5.89 21.70 11.20
C ARG A 170 6.87 21.93 12.35
N VAL A 171 6.97 23.19 12.79
CA VAL A 171 7.77 23.58 13.96
C VAL A 171 6.92 23.56 15.21
N PHE A 172 7.40 22.91 16.25
CA PHE A 172 6.77 22.87 17.57
C PHE A 172 7.67 23.56 18.59
N THR A 173 7.06 24.40 19.41
CA THR A 173 7.77 25.03 20.54
C THR A 173 8.09 23.98 21.61
N ARG A 174 9.11 24.27 22.44
CA ARG A 174 9.46 23.42 23.59
C ARG A 174 8.30 23.21 24.55
N SER A 175 7.51 24.26 24.77
CA SER A 175 6.33 24.20 25.65
C SER A 175 5.24 23.30 25.05
N GLN A 176 4.97 23.40 23.76
CA GLN A 176 4.02 22.51 23.07
C GLN A 176 4.45 21.05 23.19
N LEU A 177 5.72 20.73 22.86
CA LEU A 177 6.23 19.37 22.97
C LEU A 177 6.19 18.85 24.42
N LEU A 178 6.44 19.70 25.40
CA LEU A 178 6.35 19.33 26.80
C LEU A 178 4.90 18.94 27.18
N GLN A 179 3.93 19.76 26.81
CA GLN A 179 2.52 19.50 27.09
C GLN A 179 1.99 18.25 26.40
N GLU A 180 2.30 18.09 25.10
CA GLU A 180 1.83 16.96 24.30
C GLU A 180 2.42 15.60 24.76
N ILE A 181 3.71 15.58 25.12
CA ILE A 181 4.39 14.32 25.42
C ILE A 181 4.40 14.00 26.92
N TRP A 182 4.44 14.99 27.79
CA TRP A 182 4.48 14.79 29.25
C TRP A 182 3.18 15.12 29.94
N GLY A 183 2.28 15.86 29.29
CA GLY A 183 0.99 16.26 29.83
C GLY A 183 1.04 17.62 30.55
N TYR A 184 -0.15 18.17 30.81
CA TYR A 184 -0.31 19.48 31.44
C TYR A 184 0.13 19.50 32.91
N ASP A 185 0.06 18.36 33.59
CA ASP A 185 0.41 18.25 35.02
C ASP A 185 1.90 17.98 35.27
N TYR A 186 2.73 18.06 34.23
CA TYR A 186 4.15 17.83 34.35
C TYR A 186 4.88 19.09 34.86
N PHE A 187 5.42 19.02 36.07
CA PHE A 187 6.10 20.14 36.75
C PHE A 187 7.57 20.36 36.30
N GLY A 188 8.09 19.58 35.37
CA GLY A 188 9.44 19.76 34.82
C GLY A 188 9.51 20.92 33.83
N GLY A 189 10.68 21.54 33.71
CA GLY A 189 10.92 22.62 32.76
C GLY A 189 11.09 22.13 31.31
N THR A 190 10.93 23.06 30.36
CA THR A 190 11.08 22.79 28.90
C THR A 190 12.45 22.21 28.50
N ARG A 191 13.44 22.33 29.38
CA ARG A 191 14.79 21.74 29.20
C ARG A 191 14.73 20.19 29.14
N THR A 192 13.69 19.59 29.68
CA THR A 192 13.43 18.14 29.54
C THR A 192 13.33 17.74 28.08
N VAL A 193 12.66 18.54 27.26
CA VAL A 193 12.53 18.29 25.80
C VAL A 193 13.91 18.29 25.17
N ASP A 194 14.75 19.28 25.47
CA ASP A 194 16.10 19.40 24.88
C ASP A 194 16.97 18.16 25.19
N VAL A 195 16.87 17.64 26.43
CA VAL A 195 17.60 16.43 26.83
C VAL A 195 17.15 15.20 26.03
N HIS A 196 15.83 15.03 25.86
CA HIS A 196 15.28 13.88 25.11
C HIS A 196 15.57 14.00 23.61
N ILE A 197 15.50 15.19 23.01
CA ILE A 197 15.92 15.43 21.63
C ILE A 197 17.40 15.09 21.44
N ARG A 198 18.27 15.47 22.36
CA ARG A 198 19.70 15.13 22.28
C ARG A 198 19.92 13.61 22.31
N ARG A 199 19.26 12.89 23.22
CA ARG A 199 19.33 11.44 23.32
C ARG A 199 18.79 10.76 22.06
N LEU A 200 17.65 11.24 21.57
CA LEU A 200 17.02 10.74 20.36
C LEU A 200 17.92 10.89 19.13
N ARG A 201 18.54 12.07 18.94
CA ARG A 201 19.54 12.30 17.88
C ARG A 201 20.73 11.33 17.99
N SER A 202 21.25 11.12 19.19
CA SER A 202 22.33 10.15 19.40
C SER A 202 21.93 8.72 18.99
N LYS A 203 20.68 8.32 19.24
CA LYS A 203 20.15 6.99 18.85
C LYS A 203 19.84 6.88 17.37
N LEU A 204 19.43 7.96 16.72
CA LEU A 204 19.28 8.05 15.27
C LEU A 204 20.63 7.87 14.56
N GLY A 205 21.69 8.38 15.15
CA GLY A 205 23.04 8.33 14.58
C GLY A 205 23.37 9.53 13.69
N PRO A 206 24.65 9.72 13.34
CA PRO A 206 25.15 10.94 12.66
C PRO A 206 24.53 11.15 11.27
N GLU A 207 24.15 10.08 10.58
CA GLU A 207 23.48 10.19 9.27
C GLU A 207 22.06 10.77 9.36
N PHE A 208 21.37 10.55 10.49
CA PHE A 208 19.94 10.84 10.62
C PHE A 208 19.62 11.84 11.73
N GLU A 209 20.59 12.29 12.51
CA GLU A 209 20.33 13.28 13.57
C GLU A 209 19.73 14.59 13.04
N ALA A 210 20.02 14.94 11.78
CA ALA A 210 19.53 16.13 11.11
C ALA A 210 18.04 16.09 10.77
N ILE A 211 17.38 14.89 10.77
CA ILE A 211 15.93 14.78 10.53
C ILE A 211 15.14 15.51 11.63
N ILE A 212 15.70 15.63 12.83
CA ILE A 212 15.15 16.47 13.88
C ILE A 212 15.90 17.81 13.88
N GLY A 213 15.37 18.74 13.11
CA GLY A 213 15.93 20.09 12.99
C GLY A 213 15.65 20.96 14.23
N THR A 214 16.61 21.80 14.61
CA THR A 214 16.41 22.84 15.63
C THR A 214 16.07 24.16 14.97
N VAL A 215 14.95 24.76 15.36
CA VAL A 215 14.63 26.16 15.02
C VAL A 215 15.04 27.02 16.22
N ARG A 216 16.11 27.82 16.04
CA ARG A 216 16.70 28.61 17.13
C ARG A 216 15.65 29.50 17.80
N ASN A 217 15.68 29.55 19.12
CA ASN A 217 14.75 30.29 19.99
C ASN A 217 13.26 29.88 19.92
N VAL A 218 12.89 28.86 19.10
CA VAL A 218 11.54 28.36 18.95
C VAL A 218 11.42 26.92 19.49
N GLY A 219 12.02 25.95 18.82
CA GLY A 219 11.85 24.56 19.17
C GLY A 219 12.42 23.60 18.13
N TYR A 220 11.63 22.60 17.77
CA TYR A 220 12.05 21.49 16.92
C TYR A 220 11.05 21.19 15.81
N ARG A 221 11.55 20.60 14.71
CA ARG A 221 10.73 20.09 13.60
C ARG A 221 11.29 18.77 13.08
N PHE A 222 10.46 17.96 12.48
CA PHE A 222 10.87 16.79 11.70
C PHE A 222 11.01 17.21 10.23
N SER A 223 12.16 16.88 9.62
CA SER A 223 12.44 17.18 8.20
C SER A 223 12.65 15.87 7.46
N VAL A 224 11.85 15.58 6.47
CA VAL A 224 12.06 14.45 5.55
C VAL A 224 13.27 14.79 4.69
N GLN A 225 14.34 14.02 4.76
CA GLN A 225 15.43 14.13 3.79
C GLN A 225 14.98 13.53 2.46
N ASN A 226 14.62 14.37 1.50
CA ASN A 226 14.59 13.96 0.11
C ASN A 226 16.04 13.85 -0.36
N ASN A 227 16.51 12.63 -0.64
CA ASN A 227 17.73 12.41 -1.42
C ASN A 227 17.48 12.88 -2.87
N GLN A 228 17.40 14.20 -3.08
CA GLN A 228 17.70 14.75 -4.39
C GLN A 228 19.22 14.92 -4.44
N THR A 229 19.87 13.99 -5.12
CA THR A 229 21.19 14.11 -5.70
C THR A 229 21.30 15.51 -6.33
N THR A 230 22.11 16.38 -5.74
CA THR A 230 22.67 17.51 -6.47
C THR A 230 23.68 16.93 -7.45
N ALA A 231 23.18 16.58 -8.65
CA ALA A 231 24.01 16.52 -9.82
C ALA A 231 23.79 17.83 -10.57
N ASP A 232 24.92 18.44 -10.86
CA ASP A 232 25.14 19.52 -11.81
C ASP A 232 24.84 20.96 -11.36
N ILE A 233 25.95 21.64 -11.03
CA ILE A 233 26.36 22.83 -11.78
C ILE A 233 27.89 22.88 -11.74
N ASN A 234 28.50 22.56 -12.85
CA ASN A 234 29.78 23.16 -13.25
C ASN A 234 29.73 23.42 -14.75
#